data_80107f2074c17c425f811ae326b8435b
#
_entry.id   80107f2074c17c425f811ae326b8435b
#
_cell.length_a   1.000
_cell.length_b   1.000
_cell.length_c   1.000
_cell.angle_alpha   90.00
_cell.angle_beta   90.00
_cell.angle_gamma   90.00
#
_symmetry.space_group_name_H-M   'P 1'
#
loop_
_entity.id
_entity.type
_entity.pdbx_description
1 polymer ?
#
loop_
_entity_poly.entity_id
_entity_poly.type
_entity_poly.pdbx_seq_one_letter_code
_entity_poly.pdbx_strand_id
1 'polypeptide(L)'
;MENKIDSSFERSILFRVVAIIVCIIIAGISFFGLAKSYSSPESKINKETIKYLDEKKTTALELSASATAVSTLITLAPGDDGTPVANKLMDLAGYFLIVVSAIYLEKYLLTILGALTFKWLIPLSMLALAVYFGSKKELFWKIGVKIFIFGLAIYAVIPVSVHVSKMIYSTYQESIDATIDEANDLADKSEASKDEDKDSKKSKDSESSFIDKAKDAVNSVKNTLSVTADSVKNMVNKFIDGLAVLIVTTCLIPVLVIVFFIWLVKLVLGSAISSPGAVAMRRGKDK
;
A
#
# COMPACT_ATOMS: atom_id res chain seq x y z
N MET A 1 -57.99 14.75 -21.92
CA MET A 1 -56.99 13.69 -21.95
C MET A 1 -55.64 14.20 -22.47
N GLU A 2 -55.62 15.16 -23.34
CA GLU A 2 -54.42 15.74 -23.97
C GLU A 2 -53.42 16.40 -22.98
N ASN A 3 -53.90 17.18 -22.02
CA ASN A 3 -53.06 17.88 -21.02
C ASN A 3 -52.29 16.93 -20.04
N LYS A 4 -52.70 15.66 -19.90
CA LYS A 4 -52.02 14.70 -18.99
C LYS A 4 -50.90 13.96 -19.67
N ILE A 5 -50.98 13.85 -21.01
CA ILE A 5 -49.96 13.20 -21.84
C ILE A 5 -48.78 14.16 -22.04
N ASP A 6 -49.03 15.45 -22.24
CA ASP A 6 -48.01 16.49 -22.40
C ASP A 6 -47.18 16.67 -21.13
N SER A 7 -47.82 16.71 -19.96
CA SER A 7 -47.12 16.87 -18.68
C SER A 7 -46.24 15.66 -18.29
N SER A 8 -46.55 14.46 -18.76
CA SER A 8 -45.72 13.26 -18.54
C SER A 8 -44.52 13.21 -19.50
N PHE A 9 -44.67 13.70 -20.70
CA PHE A 9 -43.62 13.79 -21.71
C PHE A 9 -42.61 14.89 -21.35
N GLU A 10 -43.07 16.07 -20.95
CA GLU A 10 -42.21 17.15 -20.46
C GLU A 10 -41.41 16.73 -19.20
N ARG A 11 -42.06 16.06 -18.24
CA ARG A 11 -41.33 15.52 -17.05
C ARG A 11 -40.23 14.54 -17.42
N SER A 12 -40.46 13.71 -18.43
CA SER A 12 -39.43 12.73 -18.87
C SER A 12 -38.24 13.40 -19.56
N ILE A 13 -38.46 14.50 -20.30
CA ILE A 13 -37.41 15.31 -20.93
C ILE A 13 -36.66 16.10 -19.86
N LEU A 14 -37.36 16.78 -18.97
CA LEU A 14 -36.76 17.51 -17.85
C LEU A 14 -35.88 16.63 -17.00
N PHE A 15 -36.36 15.44 -16.62
CA PHE A 15 -35.56 14.47 -15.86
C PHE A 15 -34.24 14.10 -16.57
N ARG A 16 -34.25 13.90 -17.90
CA ARG A 16 -33.03 13.58 -18.67
C ARG A 16 -32.07 14.74 -18.74
N VAL A 17 -32.58 15.94 -19.00
CA VAL A 17 -31.72 17.14 -19.04
C VAL A 17 -31.07 17.37 -17.68
N VAL A 18 -31.83 17.26 -16.59
CA VAL A 18 -31.29 17.34 -15.23
C VAL A 18 -30.26 16.27 -14.98
N ALA A 19 -30.50 15.02 -15.37
CA ALA A 19 -29.53 13.92 -15.21
C ALA A 19 -28.22 14.15 -15.98
N ILE A 20 -28.30 14.68 -17.22
CA ILE A 20 -27.11 15.03 -18.01
C ILE A 20 -26.34 16.14 -17.32
N ILE A 21 -27.01 17.21 -16.86
CA ILE A 21 -26.39 18.32 -16.15
C ILE A 21 -25.68 17.81 -14.88
N VAL A 22 -26.34 16.96 -14.10
CA VAL A 22 -25.77 16.37 -12.89
C VAL A 22 -24.52 15.51 -13.21
N CYS A 23 -24.56 14.69 -14.26
CA CYS A 23 -23.40 13.91 -14.71
C CYS A 23 -22.22 14.81 -15.10
N ILE A 24 -22.48 15.91 -15.81
CA ILE A 24 -21.44 16.88 -16.22
C ILE A 24 -20.86 17.60 -15.00
N ILE A 25 -21.72 18.00 -14.04
CA ILE A 25 -21.27 18.63 -12.79
C ILE A 25 -20.39 17.67 -11.99
N ILE A 26 -20.80 16.41 -11.82
CA ILE A 26 -20.02 15.40 -11.11
C ILE A 26 -18.68 15.14 -11.84
N ALA A 27 -18.68 15.07 -13.17
CA ALA A 27 -17.45 14.93 -13.95
C ALA A 27 -16.50 16.12 -13.73
N GLY A 28 -17.03 17.35 -13.71
CA GLY A 28 -16.25 18.57 -13.43
C GLY A 28 -15.69 18.60 -12.01
N ILE A 29 -16.52 18.30 -11.01
CA ILE A 29 -16.08 18.20 -9.59
C ILE A 29 -15.01 17.11 -9.43
N SER A 30 -15.18 15.97 -10.09
CA SER A 30 -14.19 14.89 -10.05
C SER A 30 -12.85 15.33 -10.66
N PHE A 31 -12.90 15.97 -11.83
CA PHE A 31 -11.71 16.39 -12.55
C PHE A 31 -10.91 17.50 -11.83
N PHE A 32 -11.60 18.53 -11.32
CA PHE A 32 -10.95 19.70 -10.71
C PHE A 32 -10.79 19.60 -9.20
N GLY A 33 -11.75 19.01 -8.49
CA GLY A 33 -11.80 18.97 -7.03
C GLY A 33 -11.25 17.64 -6.48
N LEU A 34 -11.92 16.54 -6.81
CA LEU A 34 -11.58 15.23 -6.25
C LEU A 34 -10.21 14.73 -6.73
N ALA A 35 -9.86 14.95 -8.02
CA ALA A 35 -8.56 14.56 -8.54
C ALA A 35 -7.42 15.19 -7.73
N LYS A 36 -7.51 16.47 -7.38
CA LYS A 36 -6.50 17.14 -6.55
C LYS A 36 -6.47 16.59 -5.13
N SER A 37 -7.65 16.34 -4.54
CA SER A 37 -7.77 15.86 -3.16
C SER A 37 -7.30 14.42 -2.99
N TYR A 38 -7.62 13.52 -3.93
CA TYR A 38 -7.32 12.09 -3.83
C TYR A 38 -5.98 11.67 -4.48
N SER A 39 -5.38 12.53 -5.32
CA SER A 39 -4.05 12.33 -5.87
C SER A 39 -2.95 12.92 -5.00
N SER A 40 -3.27 13.82 -4.05
CA SER A 40 -2.27 14.44 -3.19
C SER A 40 -1.91 13.53 -2.01
N PRO A 41 -0.61 13.34 -1.74
CA PRO A 41 -0.14 12.65 -0.53
C PRO A 41 -0.61 13.34 0.76
N GLU A 42 -0.75 14.66 0.74
CA GLU A 42 -1.13 15.50 1.89
C GLU A 42 -2.63 15.52 2.16
N SER A 43 -3.43 14.85 1.32
CA SER A 43 -4.88 14.81 1.50
C SER A 43 -5.25 14.12 2.80
N LYS A 44 -6.31 14.63 3.46
CA LYS A 44 -6.80 14.05 4.73
C LYS A 44 -7.11 12.55 4.61
N ILE A 45 -7.54 12.09 3.43
CA ILE A 45 -7.93 10.70 3.17
C ILE A 45 -6.70 9.80 3.02
N ASN A 46 -5.67 10.28 2.32
CA ASN A 46 -4.45 9.51 2.09
C ASN A 46 -3.46 9.62 3.27
N LYS A 47 -3.58 10.66 4.10
CA LYS A 47 -2.64 10.97 5.17
C LYS A 47 -2.43 9.81 6.15
N GLU A 48 -3.50 9.14 6.54
CA GLU A 48 -3.41 8.01 7.47
C GLU A 48 -2.72 6.80 6.81
N THR A 49 -3.07 6.50 5.57
CA THR A 49 -2.44 5.44 4.78
C THR A 49 -0.94 5.71 4.59
N ILE A 50 -0.59 6.94 4.22
CA ILE A 50 0.80 7.35 4.01
C ILE A 50 1.58 7.33 5.32
N LYS A 51 0.99 7.80 6.42
CA LYS A 51 1.62 7.77 7.75
C LYS A 51 1.96 6.33 8.15
N TYR A 52 1.04 5.40 7.99
CA TYR A 52 1.29 3.99 8.24
C TYR A 52 2.42 3.42 7.37
N LEU A 53 2.42 3.75 6.07
CA LEU A 53 3.48 3.32 5.16
C LEU A 53 4.84 3.93 5.53
N ASP A 54 4.87 5.18 6.04
CA ASP A 54 6.11 5.81 6.52
C ASP A 54 6.62 5.17 7.82
N GLU A 55 5.74 4.87 8.77
CA GLU A 55 6.10 4.14 9.98
C GLU A 55 6.69 2.77 9.64
N LYS A 56 6.03 2.01 8.79
CA LYS A 56 6.49 0.71 8.32
C LYS A 56 7.83 0.77 7.57
N LYS A 57 8.03 1.81 6.75
CA LYS A 57 9.31 2.08 6.09
C LYS A 57 10.43 2.30 7.12
N THR A 58 10.16 3.10 8.15
CA THR A 58 11.12 3.37 9.21
C THR A 58 11.51 2.09 9.94
N THR A 59 10.53 1.27 10.34
CA THR A 59 10.79 -0.04 10.95
C THR A 59 11.64 -0.96 10.05
N ALA A 60 11.35 -1.01 8.75
CA ALA A 60 12.14 -1.82 7.82
C ALA A 60 13.58 -1.31 7.68
N LEU A 61 13.79 0.00 7.73
CA LEU A 61 15.13 0.61 7.75
C LEU A 61 15.85 0.31 9.06
N GLU A 62 15.18 0.40 10.19
CA GLU A 62 15.73 0.08 11.51
C GLU A 62 16.14 -1.39 11.60
N LEU A 63 15.31 -2.32 11.13
CA LEU A 63 15.65 -3.74 11.05
C LEU A 63 16.87 -4.00 10.13
N SER A 64 16.95 -3.30 8.99
CA SER A 64 18.12 -3.40 8.10
C SER A 64 19.38 -2.89 8.78
N ALA A 65 19.29 -1.75 9.49
CA ALA A 65 20.42 -1.20 10.25
C ALA A 65 20.87 -2.14 11.36
N SER A 66 19.91 -2.62 12.16
CA SER A 66 20.17 -3.51 13.29
C SER A 66 20.78 -4.84 12.82
N ALA A 67 20.26 -5.43 11.73
CA ALA A 67 20.84 -6.63 11.14
C ALA A 67 22.28 -6.41 10.65
N THR A 68 22.56 -5.25 10.04
CA THR A 68 23.90 -4.87 9.61
C THR A 68 24.84 -4.68 10.80
N ALA A 69 24.38 -4.00 11.85
CA ALA A 69 25.16 -3.78 13.07
C ALA A 69 25.54 -5.12 13.73
N VAL A 70 24.54 -6.00 13.95
CA VAL A 70 24.78 -7.32 14.53
C VAL A 70 25.69 -8.19 13.65
N SER A 71 25.52 -8.15 12.32
CA SER A 71 26.43 -8.85 11.38
C SER A 71 27.87 -8.39 11.55
N THR A 72 28.07 -7.08 11.66
CA THR A 72 29.40 -6.51 11.86
C THR A 72 30.01 -6.92 13.20
N LEU A 73 29.22 -6.93 14.28
CA LEU A 73 29.64 -7.40 15.60
C LEU A 73 30.14 -8.83 15.55
N ILE A 74 29.41 -9.71 14.88
CA ILE A 74 29.77 -11.13 14.74
C ILE A 74 31.07 -11.31 13.95
N THR A 75 31.23 -10.53 12.86
CA THR A 75 32.47 -10.60 12.03
C THR A 75 33.72 -10.14 12.78
N LEU A 76 33.58 -9.27 13.78
CA LEU A 76 34.69 -8.77 14.59
C LEU A 76 35.01 -9.69 15.79
N ALA A 77 34.16 -10.68 16.09
CA ALA A 77 34.42 -11.67 17.12
C ALA A 77 35.63 -12.54 16.74
N PRO A 78 36.49 -12.88 17.72
CA PRO A 78 37.61 -13.78 17.47
C PRO A 78 37.06 -15.19 17.17
N GLY A 79 37.36 -15.72 16.01
CA GLY A 79 36.94 -17.03 15.51
C GLY A 79 36.23 -16.95 14.18
N ASP A 80 36.33 -17.99 13.36
CA ASP A 80 35.76 -18.02 12.00
C ASP A 80 34.33 -18.61 11.97
N ASP A 81 33.86 -19.14 13.09
CA ASP A 81 32.59 -19.85 13.20
C ASP A 81 31.38 -18.91 13.05
N GLY A 82 31.52 -17.61 13.28
CA GLY A 82 30.49 -16.60 13.17
C GLY A 82 30.23 -16.08 11.75
N THR A 83 31.19 -16.21 10.85
CA THR A 83 31.15 -15.65 9.49
C THR A 83 29.90 -16.08 8.67
N PRO A 84 29.47 -17.35 8.66
CA PRO A 84 28.28 -17.76 7.92
C PRO A 84 26.99 -17.09 8.44
N VAL A 85 26.93 -16.84 9.76
CA VAL A 85 25.78 -16.18 10.40
C VAL A 85 25.79 -14.69 10.11
N ALA A 86 26.94 -14.05 10.19
CA ALA A 86 27.13 -12.66 9.81
C ALA A 86 26.68 -12.39 8.36
N ASN A 87 27.08 -13.24 7.43
CA ASN A 87 26.68 -13.15 6.03
C ASN A 87 25.15 -13.28 5.88
N LYS A 88 24.52 -14.18 6.61
CA LYS A 88 23.04 -14.30 6.60
C LYS A 88 22.33 -13.06 7.11
N LEU A 89 22.84 -12.42 8.15
CA LEU A 89 22.31 -11.16 8.65
C LEU A 89 22.47 -10.03 7.63
N MET A 90 23.59 -9.99 6.93
CA MET A 90 23.81 -9.02 5.87
C MET A 90 22.85 -9.23 4.68
N ASP A 91 22.59 -10.48 4.31
CA ASP A 91 21.57 -10.82 3.30
C ASP A 91 20.18 -10.37 3.74
N LEU A 92 19.81 -10.59 5.03
CA LEU A 92 18.54 -10.14 5.60
C LEU A 92 18.43 -8.61 5.57
N ALA A 93 19.51 -7.89 5.89
CA ALA A 93 19.54 -6.43 5.76
C ALA A 93 19.22 -5.98 4.33
N GLY A 94 19.77 -6.66 3.32
CA GLY A 94 19.45 -6.43 1.91
C GLY A 94 17.97 -6.68 1.59
N TYR A 95 17.38 -7.74 2.12
CA TYR A 95 15.94 -8.02 1.92
C TYR A 95 15.04 -6.96 2.56
N PHE A 96 15.39 -6.41 3.73
CA PHE A 96 14.67 -5.28 4.31
C PHE A 96 14.68 -4.05 3.40
N LEU A 97 15.79 -3.76 2.71
CA LEU A 97 15.86 -2.67 1.73
C LEU A 97 14.96 -2.92 0.51
N ILE A 98 14.78 -4.17 0.09
CA ILE A 98 13.78 -4.51 -0.95
C ILE A 98 12.37 -4.22 -0.45
N VAL A 99 12.05 -4.55 0.80
CA VAL A 99 10.76 -4.20 1.42
C VAL A 99 10.56 -2.69 1.44
N VAL A 100 11.57 -1.90 1.80
CA VAL A 100 11.53 -0.42 1.75
C VAL A 100 11.17 0.07 0.34
N SER A 101 11.80 -0.50 -0.68
CA SER A 101 11.51 -0.17 -2.08
C SER A 101 10.07 -0.49 -2.47
N ALA A 102 9.52 -1.61 -1.99
CA ALA A 102 8.13 -1.98 -2.21
C ALA A 102 7.16 -1.01 -1.51
N ILE A 103 7.48 -0.54 -0.30
CA ILE A 103 6.67 0.47 0.41
C ILE A 103 6.66 1.80 -0.37
N TYR A 104 7.78 2.23 -0.92
CA TYR A 104 7.81 3.41 -1.80
C TYR A 104 6.91 3.21 -3.02
N LEU A 105 6.95 2.02 -3.64
CA LEU A 105 6.08 1.70 -4.76
C LEU A 105 4.59 1.79 -4.36
N GLU A 106 4.18 1.27 -3.21
CA GLU A 106 2.82 1.41 -2.69
C GLU A 106 2.41 2.88 -2.54
N LYS A 107 3.29 3.73 -1.99
CA LYS A 107 3.04 5.18 -1.86
C LYS A 107 2.84 5.86 -3.21
N TYR A 108 3.67 5.56 -4.20
CA TYR A 108 3.52 6.12 -5.55
C TYR A 108 2.27 5.59 -6.24
N LEU A 109 1.95 4.30 -6.11
CA LEU A 109 0.73 3.72 -6.66
C LEU A 109 -0.52 4.38 -6.09
N LEU A 110 -0.57 4.69 -4.79
CA LEU A 110 -1.70 5.39 -4.18
C LEU A 110 -2.00 6.71 -4.89
N THR A 111 -0.98 7.52 -5.13
CA THR A 111 -1.13 8.81 -5.81
C THR A 111 -1.46 8.67 -7.29
N ILE A 112 -0.80 7.76 -7.99
CA ILE A 112 -1.03 7.49 -9.42
C ILE A 112 -2.42 6.94 -9.65
N LEU A 113 -2.86 5.94 -8.87
CA LEU A 113 -4.19 5.34 -9.00
C LEU A 113 -5.29 6.31 -8.60
N GLY A 114 -5.05 7.18 -7.60
CA GLY A 114 -5.93 8.30 -7.28
C GLY A 114 -6.10 9.25 -8.46
N ALA A 115 -4.98 9.69 -9.06
CA ALA A 115 -5.01 10.53 -10.26
C ALA A 115 -5.74 9.85 -11.43
N LEU A 116 -5.41 8.60 -11.73
CA LEU A 116 -6.03 7.84 -12.82
C LEU A 116 -7.54 7.71 -12.63
N THR A 117 -7.98 7.38 -11.42
CA THR A 117 -9.40 7.18 -11.12
C THR A 117 -10.19 8.50 -11.20
N PHE A 118 -9.77 9.51 -10.43
CA PHE A 118 -10.58 10.73 -10.28
C PHE A 118 -10.41 11.72 -11.42
N LYS A 119 -9.26 11.70 -12.12
CA LYS A 119 -9.01 12.59 -13.26
C LYS A 119 -9.49 12.02 -14.59
N TRP A 120 -9.48 10.67 -14.75
CA TRP A 120 -9.79 10.04 -16.03
C TRP A 120 -11.00 9.10 -15.98
N LEU A 121 -10.98 8.08 -15.09
CA LEU A 121 -11.99 7.02 -15.11
C LEU A 121 -13.37 7.52 -14.70
N ILE A 122 -13.49 8.32 -13.64
CA ILE A 122 -14.78 8.84 -13.18
C ILE A 122 -15.36 9.83 -14.18
N PRO A 123 -14.65 10.86 -14.69
CA PRO A 123 -15.22 11.73 -15.72
C PRO A 123 -15.62 10.97 -16.98
N LEU A 124 -14.81 10.02 -17.45
CA LEU A 124 -15.14 9.19 -18.62
C LEU A 124 -16.42 8.38 -18.40
N SER A 125 -16.58 7.80 -17.20
CA SER A 125 -17.81 7.06 -16.86
C SER A 125 -19.04 7.96 -16.82
N MET A 126 -18.91 9.18 -16.26
CA MET A 126 -20.00 10.15 -16.19
C MET A 126 -20.38 10.67 -17.58
N LEU A 127 -19.40 10.86 -18.47
CA LEU A 127 -19.67 11.21 -19.88
C LEU A 127 -20.43 10.08 -20.60
N ALA A 128 -20.03 8.82 -20.40
CA ALA A 128 -20.75 7.68 -20.97
C ALA A 128 -22.20 7.62 -20.47
N LEU A 129 -22.45 7.88 -19.17
CA LEU A 129 -23.79 7.96 -18.59
C LEU A 129 -24.57 9.14 -19.15
N ALA A 130 -23.96 10.31 -19.34
CA ALA A 130 -24.62 11.47 -19.96
C ALA A 130 -25.06 11.16 -21.39
N VAL A 131 -24.22 10.48 -22.19
CA VAL A 131 -24.56 10.02 -23.55
C VAL A 131 -25.73 9.02 -23.51
N TYR A 132 -25.81 8.15 -22.50
CA TYR A 132 -26.95 7.25 -22.32
C TYR A 132 -28.26 8.02 -22.16
N PHE A 133 -28.29 9.03 -21.28
CA PHE A 133 -29.49 9.84 -21.06
C PHE A 133 -29.92 10.60 -22.33
N GLY A 134 -28.98 10.97 -23.22
CA GLY A 134 -29.26 11.57 -24.52
C GLY A 134 -29.73 10.56 -25.57
N SER A 135 -29.02 9.49 -25.79
CA SER A 135 -29.21 8.54 -26.92
C SER A 135 -30.06 7.31 -26.59
N LYS A 136 -30.41 7.07 -25.30
CA LYS A 136 -31.17 5.89 -24.80
C LYS A 136 -30.57 4.52 -25.17
N LYS A 137 -29.32 4.46 -25.64
CA LYS A 137 -28.68 3.19 -25.97
C LYS A 137 -28.17 2.52 -24.71
N GLU A 138 -28.70 1.37 -24.31
CA GLU A 138 -28.30 0.59 -23.12
C GLU A 138 -26.80 0.28 -23.07
N LEU A 139 -26.13 0.29 -24.24
CA LEU A 139 -24.68 0.05 -24.32
C LEU A 139 -23.91 1.10 -23.49
N PHE A 140 -24.27 2.39 -23.59
CA PHE A 140 -23.59 3.47 -22.87
C PHE A 140 -23.82 3.40 -21.35
N TRP A 141 -24.99 2.94 -20.92
CA TRP A 141 -25.27 2.65 -19.51
C TRP A 141 -24.33 1.58 -18.98
N LYS A 142 -24.28 0.43 -19.68
CA LYS A 142 -23.42 -0.72 -19.29
C LYS A 142 -21.94 -0.32 -19.24
N ILE A 143 -21.45 0.45 -20.23
CA ILE A 143 -20.07 0.92 -20.28
C ILE A 143 -19.79 1.93 -19.16
N GLY A 144 -20.67 2.92 -18.95
CA GLY A 144 -20.50 3.93 -17.91
C GLY A 144 -20.42 3.31 -16.52
N VAL A 145 -21.36 2.43 -16.15
CA VAL A 145 -21.36 1.74 -14.86
C VAL A 145 -20.12 0.86 -14.69
N LYS A 146 -19.70 0.15 -15.75
CA LYS A 146 -18.50 -0.70 -15.72
C LYS A 146 -17.24 0.11 -15.43
N ILE A 147 -17.03 1.20 -16.14
CA ILE A 147 -15.87 2.08 -15.95
C ILE A 147 -15.90 2.71 -14.55
N PHE A 148 -17.08 3.08 -14.04
CA PHE A 148 -17.23 3.65 -12.71
C PHE A 148 -16.81 2.65 -11.62
N ILE A 149 -17.38 1.44 -11.64
CA ILE A 149 -17.06 0.38 -10.67
C ILE A 149 -15.59 0.00 -10.75
N PHE A 150 -15.04 -0.13 -11.96
CA PHE A 150 -13.63 -0.45 -12.18
C PHE A 150 -12.71 0.64 -11.61
N GLY A 151 -13.04 1.92 -11.86
CA GLY A 151 -12.27 3.04 -11.31
C GLY A 151 -12.26 3.07 -9.79
N LEU A 152 -13.43 2.91 -9.16
CA LEU A 152 -13.52 2.82 -7.70
C LEU A 152 -12.78 1.61 -7.13
N ALA A 153 -12.88 0.46 -7.79
CA ALA A 153 -12.17 -0.75 -7.38
C ALA A 153 -10.66 -0.56 -7.39
N ILE A 154 -10.10 -0.01 -8.47
CA ILE A 154 -8.66 0.26 -8.58
C ILE A 154 -8.18 1.21 -7.48
N TYR A 155 -8.92 2.31 -7.22
CA TYR A 155 -8.55 3.24 -6.16
C TYR A 155 -8.59 2.59 -4.77
N ALA A 156 -9.61 1.76 -4.51
CA ALA A 156 -9.80 1.14 -3.21
C ALA A 156 -8.74 0.07 -2.87
N VAL A 157 -8.02 -0.47 -3.85
CA VAL A 157 -7.00 -1.52 -3.63
C VAL A 157 -6.01 -1.11 -2.54
N ILE A 158 -5.36 0.06 -2.67
CA ILE A 158 -4.30 0.47 -1.74
C ILE A 158 -4.84 0.78 -0.34
N PRO A 159 -5.88 1.62 -0.14
CA PRO A 159 -6.42 1.85 1.19
C PRO A 159 -6.90 0.57 1.88
N VAL A 160 -7.53 -0.34 1.15
CA VAL A 160 -8.00 -1.62 1.71
C VAL A 160 -6.84 -2.52 2.07
N SER A 161 -5.82 -2.66 1.20
CA SER A 161 -4.64 -3.46 1.49
C SER A 161 -3.89 -2.94 2.72
N VAL A 162 -3.72 -1.62 2.83
CA VAL A 162 -3.08 -1.00 4.00
C VAL A 162 -3.90 -1.23 5.27
N HIS A 163 -5.22 -1.15 5.22
CA HIS A 163 -6.06 -1.43 6.38
C HIS A 163 -5.91 -2.87 6.87
N VAL A 164 -5.93 -3.84 5.96
CA VAL A 164 -5.70 -5.26 6.29
C VAL A 164 -4.27 -5.48 6.80
N SER A 165 -3.28 -4.89 6.14
CA SER A 165 -1.88 -4.96 6.57
C SER A 165 -1.67 -4.42 7.98
N LYS A 166 -2.33 -3.30 8.32
CA LYS A 166 -2.26 -2.68 9.66
C LYS A 166 -2.79 -3.62 10.74
N MET A 167 -3.87 -4.33 10.48
CA MET A 167 -4.43 -5.30 11.44
C MET A 167 -3.44 -6.44 11.74
N ILE A 168 -2.77 -6.96 10.72
CA ILE A 168 -1.79 -8.04 10.88
C ILE A 168 -0.51 -7.50 11.52
N TYR A 169 0.01 -6.39 11.01
CA TYR A 169 1.25 -5.79 11.51
C TYR A 169 1.15 -5.44 12.99
N SER A 170 0.04 -4.87 13.46
CA SER A 170 -0.15 -4.50 14.87
C SER A 170 -0.06 -5.70 15.83
N THR A 171 -0.35 -6.91 15.35
CA THR A 171 -0.22 -8.14 16.15
C THR A 171 1.25 -8.53 16.40
N TYR A 172 2.14 -8.19 15.47
CA TYR A 172 3.56 -8.56 15.52
C TYR A 172 4.49 -7.39 15.86
N GLN A 173 3.94 -6.18 15.98
CA GLN A 173 4.72 -4.96 16.17
C GLN A 173 5.59 -5.05 17.42
N GLU A 174 5.05 -5.51 18.56
CA GLU A 174 5.79 -5.66 19.81
C GLU A 174 7.00 -6.61 19.66
N SER A 175 6.85 -7.69 18.92
CA SER A 175 7.96 -8.63 18.64
C SER A 175 9.03 -8.00 17.72
N ILE A 176 8.63 -7.18 16.76
CA ILE A 176 9.54 -6.48 15.86
C ILE A 176 10.32 -5.41 16.63
N ASP A 177 9.62 -4.60 17.42
CA ASP A 177 10.22 -3.54 18.24
C ASP A 177 11.22 -4.15 19.24
N ALA A 178 10.84 -5.25 19.91
CA ALA A 178 11.73 -5.98 20.81
C ALA A 178 12.98 -6.53 20.09
N THR A 179 12.87 -6.91 18.80
CA THR A 179 14.03 -7.36 18.00
C THR A 179 14.99 -6.22 17.71
N ILE A 180 14.44 -5.03 17.39
CA ILE A 180 15.24 -3.82 17.15
C ILE A 180 15.94 -3.38 18.44
N ASP A 181 15.21 -3.36 19.56
CA ASP A 181 15.76 -2.96 20.85
C ASP A 181 16.87 -3.90 21.31
N GLU A 182 16.68 -5.24 21.20
CA GLU A 182 17.72 -6.22 21.54
C GLU A 182 18.95 -6.09 20.66
N ALA A 183 18.78 -5.81 19.37
CA ALA A 183 19.90 -5.60 18.46
C ALA A 183 20.65 -4.31 18.76
N ASN A 184 19.93 -3.23 19.11
CA ASN A 184 20.53 -1.96 19.51
C ASN A 184 21.26 -2.11 20.85
N ASP A 185 20.68 -2.81 21.82
CA ASP A 185 21.32 -3.11 23.11
C ASP A 185 22.64 -3.87 22.94
N LEU A 186 22.71 -4.77 21.99
CA LEU A 186 23.97 -5.48 21.68
C LEU A 186 24.98 -4.54 21.03
N ALA A 187 24.54 -3.64 20.17
CA ALA A 187 25.39 -2.63 19.56
C ALA A 187 25.93 -1.65 20.63
N ASP A 188 25.05 -1.13 21.51
CA ASP A 188 25.39 -0.16 22.54
C ASP A 188 26.31 -0.74 23.64
N LYS A 189 26.10 -2.00 24.03
CA LYS A 189 27.03 -2.70 24.97
C LYS A 189 28.42 -2.86 24.43
N SER A 190 28.59 -2.85 23.11
CA SER A 190 29.90 -2.81 22.47
C SER A 190 30.51 -1.41 22.47
N GLU A 191 29.71 -0.35 22.60
CA GLU A 191 30.17 1.05 22.66
C GLU A 191 30.55 1.51 24.07
N ALA A 192 29.93 0.96 25.12
CA ALA A 192 30.15 1.34 26.52
C ALA A 192 31.57 1.09 27.06
N SER A 193 32.49 0.58 26.21
CA SER A 193 33.90 0.37 26.55
C SER A 193 34.81 1.56 26.16
N LYS A 194 34.27 2.70 25.77
CA LYS A 194 35.06 3.93 25.52
C LYS A 194 34.43 5.11 26.22
N ASP A 195 35.12 5.52 27.30
CA ASP A 195 34.91 6.77 27.99
C ASP A 195 35.14 7.98 27.09
N GLU A 196 34.27 8.96 27.30
CA GLU A 196 34.42 10.43 27.20
C GLU A 196 34.72 11.08 25.83
N ASP A 197 33.84 12.00 25.58
CA ASP A 197 33.88 13.24 24.75
C ASP A 197 33.22 13.22 23.37
N LYS A 198 32.05 13.81 23.33
CA LYS A 198 31.63 14.95 22.50
C LYS A 198 30.16 14.98 22.12
N ASP A 199 29.53 16.03 22.60
CA ASP A 199 28.31 16.64 22.04
C ASP A 199 28.27 16.59 20.51
N SER A 200 27.21 16.04 19.95
CA SER A 200 26.87 16.29 18.56
C SER A 200 25.35 16.37 18.36
N LYS A 201 24.97 17.54 17.92
CA LYS A 201 23.66 18.06 17.59
C LYS A 201 22.84 17.09 16.71
N LYS A 202 21.56 16.96 17.09
CA LYS A 202 20.47 16.48 16.23
C LYS A 202 20.44 17.25 14.91
N SER A 203 20.64 16.58 13.80
CA SER A 203 20.22 17.02 12.48
C SER A 203 19.33 15.95 11.82
N LYS A 204 18.18 16.43 11.37
CA LYS A 204 17.13 15.70 10.68
C LYS A 204 17.55 15.49 9.21
N ASP A 205 18.11 14.33 8.88
CA ASP A 205 18.07 13.79 7.52
C ASP A 205 18.25 12.27 7.63
N SER A 206 17.18 11.53 7.36
CA SER A 206 17.03 10.12 7.71
C SER A 206 17.91 9.15 6.91
N GLU A 207 18.49 9.55 5.82
CA GLU A 207 19.31 8.67 4.97
C GLU A 207 20.81 8.73 5.29
N SER A 208 21.33 9.90 5.66
CA SER A 208 22.75 10.05 6.07
C SER A 208 23.01 9.48 7.47
N SER A 209 22.03 9.58 8.37
CA SER A 209 22.10 9.03 9.73
C SER A 209 22.22 7.50 9.77
N PHE A 210 21.73 6.82 8.75
CA PHE A 210 21.78 5.36 8.64
C PHE A 210 23.20 4.83 8.35
N ILE A 211 23.90 5.47 7.40
CA ILE A 211 25.27 5.10 7.02
C ILE A 211 26.26 5.49 8.13
N ASP A 212 26.02 6.58 8.83
CA ASP A 212 26.86 7.02 9.93
C ASP A 212 26.71 6.14 11.17
N LYS A 213 25.49 5.72 11.53
CA LYS A 213 25.26 4.74 12.61
C LYS A 213 25.89 3.39 12.31
N ALA A 214 25.87 2.92 11.08
CA ALA A 214 26.51 1.68 10.67
C ALA A 214 28.05 1.81 10.75
N LYS A 215 28.62 2.97 10.42
CA LYS A 215 30.07 3.23 10.54
C LYS A 215 30.54 3.37 11.99
N ASP A 216 29.74 4.02 12.84
CA ASP A 216 30.07 4.21 14.25
C ASP A 216 30.00 2.87 15.01
N ALA A 217 29.04 2.00 14.69
CA ALA A 217 28.98 0.63 15.19
C ALA A 217 30.26 -0.18 14.84
N VAL A 218 30.81 0.01 13.64
CA VAL A 218 32.04 -0.66 13.20
C VAL A 218 33.27 -0.24 14.00
N ASN A 219 33.36 1.01 14.43
CA ASN A 219 34.53 1.52 15.13
C ASN A 219 34.56 1.15 16.63
N SER A 220 33.43 0.83 17.24
CA SER A 220 33.28 0.60 18.68
C SER A 220 33.54 -0.82 19.15
N VAL A 221 33.53 -1.79 18.23
CA VAL A 221 33.43 -3.24 18.54
C VAL A 221 34.73 -3.93 18.95
N LYS A 222 35.84 -3.25 18.92
CA LYS A 222 37.15 -3.91 19.12
C LYS A 222 37.42 -4.59 20.48
N ASN A 223 36.59 -4.36 21.51
CA ASN A 223 36.97 -4.74 22.87
C ASN A 223 36.03 -5.59 23.73
N THR A 224 34.83 -5.98 23.28
CA THR A 224 33.96 -6.75 24.21
C THR A 224 33.01 -7.68 23.46
N LEU A 225 33.42 -8.89 23.14
CA LEU A 225 32.50 -9.90 22.62
C LEU A 225 32.58 -11.23 23.37
N SER A 226 31.65 -11.43 24.29
CA SER A 226 31.12 -12.74 24.64
C SER A 226 29.70 -12.91 24.13
N VAL A 227 29.47 -12.75 22.80
CA VAL A 227 28.18 -13.08 22.19
C VAL A 227 28.12 -14.61 22.05
N THR A 228 27.25 -15.24 22.83
CA THR A 228 27.08 -16.70 22.80
C THR A 228 26.41 -17.08 21.46
N ALA A 229 26.89 -18.16 20.81
CA ALA A 229 26.34 -18.64 19.53
C ALA A 229 24.81 -18.85 19.54
N ASP A 230 24.25 -19.21 20.68
CA ASP A 230 22.78 -19.36 20.85
C ASP A 230 22.03 -18.01 20.81
N SER A 231 22.61 -16.94 21.38
CA SER A 231 22.02 -15.60 21.33
C SER A 231 21.96 -15.07 19.89
N VAL A 232 23.03 -15.29 19.14
CA VAL A 232 23.11 -14.91 17.72
C VAL A 232 22.07 -15.67 16.88
N LYS A 233 21.95 -16.98 17.09
CA LYS A 233 20.97 -17.81 16.38
C LYS A 233 19.53 -17.38 16.68
N ASN A 234 19.22 -17.08 17.92
CA ASN A 234 17.90 -16.56 18.31
C ASN A 234 17.61 -15.23 17.64
N MET A 235 18.60 -14.36 17.56
CA MET A 235 18.44 -13.05 16.90
C MET A 235 18.22 -13.18 15.40
N VAL A 236 18.97 -14.07 14.71
CA VAL A 236 18.70 -14.36 13.29
C VAL A 236 17.26 -14.82 13.07
N ASN A 237 16.73 -15.69 13.93
CA ASN A 237 15.34 -16.13 13.83
C ASN A 237 14.36 -14.97 14.00
N LYS A 238 14.60 -14.08 14.97
CA LYS A 238 13.76 -12.88 15.18
C LYS A 238 13.76 -11.93 13.97
N PHE A 239 14.91 -11.72 13.34
CA PHE A 239 15.00 -10.95 12.09
C PHE A 239 14.26 -11.64 10.94
N ILE A 240 14.33 -12.97 10.83
CA ILE A 240 13.58 -13.73 9.83
C ILE A 240 12.07 -13.56 10.06
N ASP A 241 11.61 -13.65 11.30
CA ASP A 241 10.20 -13.45 11.65
C ASP A 241 9.73 -12.02 11.31
N GLY A 242 10.51 -11.00 11.67
CA GLY A 242 10.26 -9.61 11.30
C GLY A 242 10.19 -9.40 9.78
N LEU A 243 11.15 -10.00 9.04
CA LEU A 243 11.16 -9.95 7.58
C LEU A 243 9.93 -10.64 6.99
N ALA A 244 9.54 -11.80 7.50
CA ALA A 244 8.36 -12.53 7.03
C ALA A 244 7.08 -11.68 7.19
N VAL A 245 6.89 -11.04 8.36
CA VAL A 245 5.75 -10.14 8.61
C VAL A 245 5.76 -8.96 7.64
N LEU A 246 6.92 -8.34 7.42
CA LEU A 246 7.05 -7.22 6.50
C LEU A 246 6.79 -7.61 5.04
N ILE A 247 7.30 -8.75 4.58
CA ILE A 247 7.04 -9.25 3.21
C ILE A 247 5.55 -9.56 3.04
N VAL A 248 4.95 -10.27 4.00
CA VAL A 248 3.51 -10.60 3.94
C VAL A 248 2.67 -9.33 3.86
N THR A 249 2.91 -8.38 4.75
CA THR A 249 2.11 -7.15 4.84
C THR A 249 2.39 -6.13 3.73
N THR A 250 3.55 -6.18 3.06
CA THR A 250 3.94 -5.22 2.01
C THR A 250 3.78 -5.80 0.61
N CYS A 251 3.97 -7.11 0.43
CA CYS A 251 3.92 -7.71 -0.89
C CYS A 251 2.71 -8.65 -1.07
N LEU A 252 2.49 -9.58 -0.13
CA LEU A 252 1.46 -10.60 -0.28
C LEU A 252 0.05 -10.00 -0.17
N ILE A 253 -0.22 -9.18 0.84
CA ILE A 253 -1.56 -8.62 1.09
C ILE A 253 -2.01 -7.72 -0.06
N PRO A 254 -1.24 -6.75 -0.58
CA PRO A 254 -1.65 -5.97 -1.74
C PRO A 254 -1.99 -6.84 -2.96
N VAL A 255 -1.21 -7.89 -3.23
CA VAL A 255 -1.47 -8.82 -4.33
C VAL A 255 -2.80 -9.58 -4.12
N LEU A 256 -3.04 -10.09 -2.91
CA LEU A 256 -4.31 -10.77 -2.59
C LEU A 256 -5.51 -9.82 -2.72
N VAL A 257 -5.37 -8.58 -2.26
CA VAL A 257 -6.41 -7.54 -2.40
C VAL A 257 -6.68 -7.24 -3.87
N ILE A 258 -5.65 -7.11 -4.71
CA ILE A 258 -5.81 -6.91 -6.16
C ILE A 258 -6.59 -8.08 -6.78
N VAL A 259 -6.18 -9.33 -6.49
CA VAL A 259 -6.85 -10.53 -7.01
C VAL A 259 -8.31 -10.58 -6.55
N PHE A 260 -8.58 -10.27 -5.29
CA PHE A 260 -9.93 -10.18 -4.74
C PHE A 260 -10.77 -9.12 -5.47
N PHE A 261 -10.25 -7.93 -5.69
CA PHE A 261 -10.95 -6.87 -6.42
C PHE A 261 -11.21 -7.25 -7.89
N ILE A 262 -10.25 -7.88 -8.58
CA ILE A 262 -10.46 -8.39 -9.95
C ILE A 262 -11.59 -9.43 -9.97
N TRP A 263 -11.61 -10.36 -9.00
CA TRP A 263 -12.67 -11.34 -8.86
C TRP A 263 -14.03 -10.69 -8.60
N LEU A 264 -14.08 -9.72 -7.67
CA LEU A 264 -15.28 -8.96 -7.32
C LEU A 264 -15.82 -8.17 -8.52
N VAL A 265 -14.94 -7.49 -9.27
CA VAL A 265 -15.30 -6.79 -10.50
C VAL A 265 -15.86 -7.75 -11.53
N LYS A 266 -15.26 -8.92 -11.73
CA LYS A 266 -15.79 -9.95 -12.64
C LYS A 266 -17.17 -10.46 -12.19
N LEU A 267 -17.39 -10.64 -10.89
CA LEU A 267 -18.67 -11.08 -10.34
C LEU A 267 -19.76 -10.03 -10.61
N VAL A 268 -19.49 -8.77 -10.27
CA VAL A 268 -20.45 -7.65 -10.45
C VAL A 268 -20.74 -7.40 -11.93
N LEU A 269 -19.71 -7.42 -12.78
CA LEU A 269 -19.87 -7.19 -14.21
C LEU A 269 -20.47 -8.38 -14.94
N GLY A 270 -20.17 -9.61 -14.48
CA GLY A 270 -20.72 -10.85 -15.03
C GLY A 270 -22.22 -11.01 -14.78
N SER A 271 -22.68 -10.64 -13.57
CA SER A 271 -24.11 -10.68 -13.23
C SER A 271 -24.94 -9.63 -13.99
N ALA A 272 -24.34 -8.49 -14.36
CA ALA A 272 -25.01 -7.45 -15.14
C ALA A 272 -25.18 -7.78 -16.63
N ILE A 273 -24.55 -8.87 -17.12
CA ILE A 273 -24.63 -9.29 -18.53
C ILE A 273 -25.72 -10.34 -18.74
N SER A 274 -26.28 -10.93 -17.70
CA SER A 274 -27.42 -11.84 -17.79
C SER A 274 -28.67 -11.05 -18.17
N SER A 275 -28.78 -10.71 -19.45
CA SER A 275 -29.98 -10.08 -20.02
C SER A 275 -31.21 -10.99 -19.87
N PRO A 276 -32.36 -10.50 -19.40
CA PRO A 276 -33.61 -11.27 -19.36
C PRO A 276 -34.08 -11.73 -20.76
N GLY A 277 -33.48 -11.21 -21.83
CA GLY A 277 -33.84 -11.56 -23.23
C GLY A 277 -33.39 -12.93 -23.71
N ALA A 278 -32.38 -13.56 -23.06
CA ALA A 278 -31.91 -14.88 -23.51
C ALA A 278 -32.83 -16.04 -23.11
N VAL A 279 -33.71 -15.83 -22.14
CA VAL A 279 -34.71 -16.87 -21.71
C VAL A 279 -35.93 -16.88 -22.60
N ALA A 280 -36.27 -15.77 -23.24
CA ALA A 280 -37.45 -15.71 -24.12
C ALA A 280 -37.28 -16.40 -25.48
N MET A 281 -36.03 -16.50 -26.00
CA MET A 281 -35.78 -17.19 -27.28
C MET A 281 -35.73 -18.71 -27.20
N ARG A 282 -35.60 -19.28 -25.99
CA ARG A 282 -35.58 -20.73 -25.82
C ARG A 282 -36.98 -21.33 -25.70
N ARG A 283 -38.03 -20.53 -25.45
CA ARG A 283 -39.43 -20.98 -25.29
C ARG A 283 -40.25 -20.95 -26.58
N GLY A 284 -39.69 -20.45 -27.67
CA GLY A 284 -40.35 -20.35 -28.97
C GLY A 284 -40.00 -21.41 -29.98
N LYS A 285 -39.21 -22.43 -29.62
CA LYS A 285 -38.77 -23.49 -30.55
C LYS A 285 -39.36 -24.86 -30.30
N ASP A 286 -40.26 -24.96 -29.31
CA ASP A 286 -41.00 -26.21 -29.00
C ASP A 286 -42.52 -25.97 -29.14
N LYS A 287 -42.94 -25.48 -30.31
CA LYS A 287 -44.34 -25.60 -30.80
C LYS A 287 -44.34 -25.85 -32.29
#